data_9ebee115743858a90c269ec84727e0e9
#
_entry.id   9ebee115743858a90c269ec84727e0e9
#
_cell.length_a   1.000
_cell.length_b   1.000
_cell.length_c   1.000
_cell.angle_alpha   90.00
_cell.angle_beta   90.00
_cell.angle_gamma   90.00
#
_symmetry.space_group_name_H-M   'P 1'
#
loop_
_entity.id
_entity.type
_entity.pdbx_description
1 polymer ?
#
loop_
_entity_poly.entity_id
_entity_poly.type
_entity_poly.pdbx_seq_one_letter_code
_entity_poly.pdbx_strand_id
1 'polypeptide(L)'
;MSGAFALKTFKGILVLGERNIFGELSQVISVAAQANTILKSMFNNSGDKQVLTKQMHDIRDLEKKSDEIAFRLSEDITAGAISPNLIDNLIESTHLADNIVDTIFYLSRELSRIAKANTSDVLVHKEAEWAEVYTQMLSLSDQTLSKLQQMLSANNVPQILQLRKEIETLEEQGDDIKDAGFDKLYSVASGLHFLQFYHFSEMLHKTDDILDGCEDLSDVIVSIVTSILK
;
A
#
# COMPACT_ATOMS: atom_id res chain seq x y z
N MET A 1 -37.66 30.60 1.44
CA MET A 1 -37.76 29.32 0.67
C MET A 1 -36.43 28.64 0.80
N SER A 2 -36.33 27.69 1.70
CA SER A 2 -35.11 26.93 1.98
C SER A 2 -35.04 25.80 0.95
N GLY A 3 -34.15 25.92 -0.04
CA GLY A 3 -33.85 24.86 -0.97
C GLY A 3 -32.99 23.83 -0.29
N ALA A 4 -33.61 22.77 0.22
CA ALA A 4 -32.93 21.56 0.60
C ALA A 4 -32.29 20.95 -0.65
N PHE A 5 -31.03 21.24 -0.92
CA PHE A 5 -30.22 20.46 -1.83
C PHE A 5 -30.08 19.07 -1.18
N ALA A 6 -30.90 18.13 -1.65
CA ALA A 6 -30.74 16.74 -1.29
C ALA A 6 -29.33 16.35 -1.73
N LEU A 7 -28.45 16.12 -0.76
CA LEU A 7 -27.13 15.52 -0.96
C LEU A 7 -27.36 14.16 -1.64
N LYS A 8 -27.29 14.14 -2.98
CA LYS A 8 -27.26 12.87 -3.73
C LYS A 8 -26.06 12.13 -3.21
N THR A 9 -26.24 10.93 -2.71
CA THR A 9 -25.14 10.08 -2.30
C THR A 9 -24.26 9.84 -3.53
N PHE A 10 -22.93 10.01 -3.38
CA PHE A 10 -21.93 9.81 -4.44
C PHE A 10 -22.19 8.50 -5.23
N LYS A 11 -22.44 7.38 -4.54
CA LYS A 11 -22.82 6.10 -5.16
C LYS A 11 -24.13 6.14 -5.95
N GLY A 12 -24.98 7.12 -5.76
CA GLY A 12 -26.19 7.33 -6.56
C GLY A 12 -25.94 7.98 -7.91
N ILE A 13 -24.76 8.57 -8.12
CA ILE A 13 -24.35 9.25 -9.35
C ILE A 13 -23.55 8.31 -10.25
N LEU A 14 -22.78 7.37 -9.66
CA LEU A 14 -22.02 6.36 -10.38
C LEU A 14 -22.95 5.44 -11.19
N VAL A 15 -22.59 5.20 -12.45
CA VAL A 15 -23.21 4.12 -13.24
C VAL A 15 -22.79 2.74 -12.69
N LEU A 16 -23.53 1.68 -13.06
CA LEU A 16 -23.29 0.33 -12.53
C LEU A 16 -21.85 -0.15 -12.72
N GLY A 17 -21.23 0.15 -13.88
CA GLY A 17 -19.83 -0.21 -14.17
C GLY A 17 -18.84 0.42 -13.20
N GLU A 18 -18.97 1.72 -12.97
CA GLU A 18 -18.08 2.46 -12.05
C GLU A 18 -18.19 1.98 -10.60
N ARG A 19 -19.40 1.59 -10.15
CA ARG A 19 -19.62 1.01 -8.82
C ARG A 19 -18.92 -0.34 -8.65
N ASN A 20 -18.91 -1.16 -9.71
CA ASN A 20 -18.26 -2.46 -9.68
C ASN A 20 -16.74 -2.28 -9.53
N ILE A 21 -16.16 -1.31 -10.26
CA ILE A 21 -14.72 -1.00 -10.19
C ILE A 21 -14.28 -0.62 -8.77
N PHE A 22 -15.02 0.27 -8.08
CA PHE A 22 -14.71 0.61 -6.68
C PHE A 22 -14.80 -0.61 -5.75
N GLY A 23 -15.72 -1.54 -6.02
CA GLY A 23 -15.84 -2.80 -5.29
C GLY A 23 -14.63 -3.71 -5.50
N GLU A 24 -14.11 -3.80 -6.72
CA GLU A 24 -12.93 -4.62 -7.04
C GLU A 24 -11.64 -3.96 -6.56
N LEU A 25 -11.48 -2.64 -6.67
CA LEU A 25 -10.38 -1.91 -6.03
C LEU A 25 -10.35 -2.18 -4.52
N SER A 26 -11.51 -2.18 -3.86
CA SER A 26 -11.58 -2.53 -2.43
C SER A 26 -11.12 -3.96 -2.15
N GLN A 27 -11.28 -4.90 -3.09
CA GLN A 27 -10.72 -6.25 -2.95
C GLN A 27 -9.20 -6.24 -3.05
N VAL A 28 -8.59 -5.47 -3.98
CA VAL A 28 -7.13 -5.32 -4.08
C VAL A 28 -6.58 -4.74 -2.78
N ILE A 29 -7.18 -3.68 -2.24
CA ILE A 29 -6.75 -3.10 -0.95
C ILE A 29 -6.92 -4.09 0.20
N SER A 30 -7.93 -4.95 0.18
CA SER A 30 -8.06 -6.04 1.17
C SER A 30 -6.93 -7.08 1.04
N VAL A 31 -6.49 -7.39 -0.17
CA VAL A 31 -5.32 -8.24 -0.43
C VAL A 31 -4.05 -7.59 0.09
N ALA A 32 -3.84 -6.29 -0.18
CA ALA A 32 -2.71 -5.52 0.34
C ALA A 32 -2.66 -5.55 1.88
N ALA A 33 -3.79 -5.35 2.56
CA ALA A 33 -3.87 -5.40 4.02
C ALA A 33 -3.51 -6.79 4.59
N GLN A 34 -3.94 -7.87 3.92
CA GLN A 34 -3.55 -9.24 4.31
C GLN A 34 -2.05 -9.46 4.11
N ALA A 35 -1.49 -9.04 2.98
CA ALA A 35 -0.07 -9.15 2.68
C ALA A 35 0.79 -8.32 3.66
N ASN A 36 0.36 -7.09 4.01
CA ASN A 36 1.04 -6.24 4.98
C ASN A 36 1.07 -6.87 6.39
N THR A 37 -0.01 -7.51 6.81
CA THR A 37 -0.07 -8.24 8.09
C THR A 37 0.95 -9.39 8.12
N ILE A 38 1.09 -10.15 7.02
CA ILE A 38 2.08 -11.23 6.91
C ILE A 38 3.50 -10.65 6.89
N LEU A 39 3.75 -9.58 6.12
CA LEU A 39 5.06 -8.91 6.06
C LEU A 39 5.50 -8.42 7.44
N LYS A 40 4.61 -7.78 8.20
CA LYS A 40 4.89 -7.35 9.58
C LYS A 40 5.26 -8.54 10.48
N SER A 41 4.59 -9.67 10.33
CA SER A 41 4.97 -10.91 11.02
C SER A 41 6.34 -11.44 10.60
N MET A 42 6.77 -11.25 9.33
CA MET A 42 8.10 -11.64 8.86
C MET A 42 9.22 -10.89 9.57
N PHE A 43 9.08 -9.58 9.80
CA PHE A 43 10.06 -8.79 10.56
C PHE A 43 10.20 -9.30 12.00
N ASN A 44 9.10 -9.69 12.63
CA ASN A 44 9.11 -10.26 13.98
C ASN A 44 9.74 -11.68 14.04
N ASN A 45 9.83 -12.39 12.91
CA ASN A 45 10.36 -13.75 12.82
C ASN A 45 11.63 -13.82 11.94
N SER A 46 12.38 -12.73 11.79
CA SER A 46 13.51 -12.60 10.86
C SER A 46 14.61 -13.65 11.03
N GLY A 47 14.70 -14.32 12.19
CA GLY A 47 15.65 -15.41 12.45
C GLY A 47 15.23 -16.80 11.92
N ASP A 48 13.96 -17.03 11.56
CA ASP A 48 13.47 -18.36 11.13
C ASP A 48 13.33 -18.44 9.60
N LYS A 49 14.32 -19.04 8.95
CA LYS A 49 14.38 -19.21 7.48
C LYS A 49 13.20 -19.98 6.89
N GLN A 50 12.65 -20.96 7.63
CA GLN A 50 11.53 -21.77 7.14
C GLN A 50 10.23 -20.96 7.21
N VAL A 51 10.00 -20.27 8.32
CA VAL A 51 8.85 -19.37 8.50
C VAL A 51 8.88 -18.27 7.45
N LEU A 52 10.01 -17.58 7.28
CA LEU A 52 10.15 -16.52 6.28
C LEU A 52 9.91 -17.02 4.84
N THR A 53 10.42 -18.21 4.50
CA THR A 53 10.21 -18.78 3.17
C THR A 53 8.73 -19.08 2.94
N LYS A 54 8.04 -19.64 3.93
CA LYS A 54 6.60 -19.92 3.83
C LYS A 54 5.80 -18.61 3.70
N GLN A 55 6.04 -17.65 4.57
CA GLN A 55 5.32 -16.36 4.56
C GLN A 55 5.53 -15.58 3.25
N MET A 56 6.74 -15.62 2.68
CA MET A 56 7.01 -15.05 1.36
C MET A 56 6.19 -15.74 0.26
N HIS A 57 5.97 -17.06 0.33
CA HIS A 57 5.09 -17.75 -0.61
C HIS A 57 3.62 -17.39 -0.40
N ASP A 58 3.18 -17.24 0.86
CA ASP A 58 1.82 -16.81 1.18
C ASP A 58 1.55 -15.40 0.60
N ILE A 59 2.51 -14.47 0.71
CA ILE A 59 2.41 -13.14 0.09
C ILE A 59 2.43 -13.23 -1.44
N ARG A 60 3.26 -14.10 -2.04
CA ARG A 60 3.28 -14.31 -3.49
C ARG A 60 1.93 -14.78 -4.04
N ASP A 61 1.21 -15.62 -3.29
CA ASP A 61 -0.12 -16.07 -3.72
C ASP A 61 -1.16 -14.94 -3.61
N LEU A 62 -0.97 -14.00 -2.67
CA LEU A 62 -1.77 -12.77 -2.59
C LEU A 62 -1.45 -11.80 -3.74
N GLU A 63 -0.18 -11.62 -4.10
CA GLU A 63 0.22 -10.79 -5.25
C GLU A 63 -0.39 -11.32 -6.55
N LYS A 64 -0.31 -12.63 -6.84
CA LYS A 64 -0.97 -13.19 -8.02
C LYS A 64 -2.49 -12.96 -8.03
N LYS A 65 -3.12 -12.98 -6.86
CA LYS A 65 -4.54 -12.67 -6.75
C LYS A 65 -4.81 -11.20 -7.05
N SER A 66 -3.91 -10.29 -6.63
CA SER A 66 -3.97 -8.86 -6.98
C SER A 66 -3.85 -8.68 -8.48
N ASP A 67 -2.82 -9.25 -9.11
CA ASP A 67 -2.60 -9.25 -10.56
C ASP A 67 -3.84 -9.67 -11.34
N GLU A 68 -4.49 -10.78 -10.95
CA GLU A 68 -5.70 -11.26 -11.60
C GLU A 68 -6.87 -10.29 -11.48
N ILE A 69 -7.03 -9.61 -10.35
CA ILE A 69 -8.07 -8.60 -10.16
C ILE A 69 -7.74 -7.36 -10.98
N ALA A 70 -6.50 -6.85 -10.91
CA ALA A 70 -6.06 -5.66 -11.62
C ALA A 70 -6.16 -5.84 -13.15
N PHE A 71 -5.80 -7.02 -13.67
CA PHE A 71 -5.94 -7.35 -15.08
C PHE A 71 -7.42 -7.28 -15.52
N ARG A 72 -8.32 -7.95 -14.79
CA ARG A 72 -9.77 -7.92 -15.10
C ARG A 72 -10.33 -6.50 -15.01
N LEU A 73 -9.96 -5.74 -13.97
CA LEU A 73 -10.37 -4.34 -13.82
C LEU A 73 -9.98 -3.51 -15.05
N SER A 74 -8.75 -3.66 -15.54
CA SER A 74 -8.27 -2.94 -16.71
C SER A 74 -9.05 -3.31 -17.98
N GLU A 75 -9.42 -4.59 -18.14
CA GLU A 75 -10.30 -5.02 -19.24
C GLU A 75 -11.71 -4.44 -19.11
N ASP A 76 -12.31 -4.49 -17.92
CA ASP A 76 -13.66 -3.98 -17.66
C ASP A 76 -13.74 -2.45 -17.83
N ILE A 77 -12.71 -1.72 -17.42
CA ILE A 77 -12.61 -0.26 -17.62
C ILE A 77 -12.58 0.08 -19.11
N THR A 78 -11.78 -0.65 -19.89
CA THR A 78 -11.60 -0.36 -21.33
C THR A 78 -12.78 -0.83 -22.18
N ALA A 79 -13.45 -1.91 -21.80
CA ALA A 79 -14.58 -2.48 -22.55
C ALA A 79 -15.96 -1.99 -22.02
N GLY A 80 -16.01 -1.38 -20.84
CA GLY A 80 -17.25 -1.03 -20.15
C GLY A 80 -17.90 0.27 -20.63
N ALA A 81 -19.15 0.48 -20.23
CA ALA A 81 -19.85 1.75 -20.40
C ALA A 81 -19.45 2.73 -19.29
N ILE A 82 -18.20 3.22 -19.35
CA ILE A 82 -17.60 4.15 -18.39
C ILE A 82 -17.49 5.53 -19.05
N SER A 83 -17.66 6.57 -18.26
CA SER A 83 -17.47 7.95 -18.72
C SER A 83 -16.04 8.16 -19.20
N PRO A 84 -15.80 8.60 -20.47
CA PRO A 84 -14.45 8.70 -21.03
C PRO A 84 -13.47 9.54 -20.20
N ASN A 85 -13.97 10.56 -19.48
CA ASN A 85 -13.18 11.42 -18.61
C ASN A 85 -12.71 10.76 -17.31
N LEU A 86 -13.14 9.53 -17.04
CA LEU A 86 -12.77 8.75 -15.84
C LEU A 86 -11.82 7.59 -16.14
N ILE A 87 -11.73 7.18 -17.42
CA ILE A 87 -10.99 5.96 -17.82
C ILE A 87 -9.54 6.02 -17.34
N ASP A 88 -8.84 7.12 -17.62
CA ASP A 88 -7.41 7.25 -17.27
C ASP A 88 -7.21 7.17 -15.74
N ASN A 89 -8.00 7.88 -14.96
CA ASN A 89 -7.91 7.87 -13.50
C ASN A 89 -8.29 6.49 -12.91
N LEU A 90 -9.24 5.77 -13.51
CA LEU A 90 -9.62 4.44 -13.06
C LEU A 90 -8.53 3.40 -13.37
N ILE A 91 -7.90 3.50 -14.53
CA ILE A 91 -6.73 2.66 -14.88
C ILE A 91 -5.57 2.97 -13.92
N GLU A 92 -5.27 4.25 -13.69
CA GLU A 92 -4.23 4.68 -12.76
C GLU A 92 -4.50 4.17 -11.34
N SER A 93 -5.73 4.29 -10.83
CA SER A 93 -6.09 3.76 -9.52
C SER A 93 -5.91 2.24 -9.42
N THR A 94 -6.14 1.51 -10.52
CA THR A 94 -5.91 0.06 -10.58
C THR A 94 -4.43 -0.27 -10.47
N HIS A 95 -3.58 0.44 -11.22
CA HIS A 95 -2.12 0.27 -11.17
C HIS A 95 -1.53 0.65 -9.81
N LEU A 96 -1.97 1.75 -9.22
CA LEU A 96 -1.50 2.17 -7.90
C LEU A 96 -1.87 1.15 -6.82
N ALA A 97 -3.10 0.63 -6.84
CA ALA A 97 -3.54 -0.39 -5.89
C ALA A 97 -2.73 -1.69 -6.01
N ASP A 98 -2.40 -2.12 -7.22
CA ASP A 98 -1.59 -3.31 -7.50
C ASP A 98 -0.13 -3.10 -7.08
N ASN A 99 0.46 -1.95 -7.41
CA ASN A 99 1.83 -1.58 -7.02
C ASN A 99 2.07 -1.63 -5.50
N ILE A 100 1.05 -1.34 -4.68
CA ILE A 100 1.14 -1.50 -3.21
C ILE A 100 1.41 -2.96 -2.85
N VAL A 101 0.70 -3.91 -3.48
CA VAL A 101 0.89 -5.35 -3.23
C VAL A 101 2.24 -5.83 -3.73
N ASP A 102 2.67 -5.36 -4.91
CA ASP A 102 3.98 -5.63 -5.50
C ASP A 102 5.13 -5.18 -4.58
N THR A 103 5.01 -3.99 -4.00
CA THR A 103 5.98 -3.45 -3.05
C THR A 103 6.07 -4.33 -1.79
N ILE A 104 4.94 -4.76 -1.24
CA ILE A 104 4.90 -5.69 -0.11
C ILE A 104 5.55 -7.03 -0.47
N PHE A 105 5.27 -7.56 -1.66
CA PHE A 105 5.91 -8.80 -2.14
C PHE A 105 7.42 -8.61 -2.34
N TYR A 106 7.86 -7.49 -2.90
CA TYR A 106 9.27 -7.15 -3.02
C TYR A 106 9.98 -7.23 -1.66
N LEU A 107 9.48 -6.55 -0.64
CA LEU A 107 10.02 -6.55 0.73
C LEU A 107 10.11 -7.97 1.31
N SER A 108 9.08 -8.78 1.12
CA SER A 108 9.06 -10.17 1.59
C SER A 108 10.15 -11.04 0.96
N ARG A 109 10.45 -10.80 -0.34
CA ARG A 109 11.54 -11.48 -1.05
C ARG A 109 12.91 -11.06 -0.52
N GLU A 110 13.10 -9.77 -0.25
CA GLU A 110 14.36 -9.27 0.30
C GLU A 110 14.64 -9.85 1.69
N LEU A 111 13.65 -9.88 2.59
CA LEU A 111 13.77 -10.56 3.89
C LEU A 111 14.12 -12.05 3.74
N SER A 112 13.46 -12.75 2.82
CA SER A 112 13.74 -14.17 2.56
C SER A 112 15.15 -14.39 1.96
N ARG A 113 15.65 -13.46 1.13
CA ARG A 113 17.02 -13.52 0.55
C ARG A 113 18.08 -13.36 1.60
N ILE A 114 17.96 -12.35 2.45
CA ILE A 114 18.90 -12.10 3.56
C ILE A 114 18.98 -13.29 4.49
N ALA A 115 17.84 -13.87 4.87
CA ALA A 115 17.81 -15.04 5.74
C ALA A 115 18.47 -16.28 5.12
N LYS A 116 18.51 -16.39 3.78
CA LYS A 116 19.15 -17.50 3.05
C LYS A 116 20.64 -17.28 2.78
N ALA A 117 21.12 -16.05 2.82
CA ALA A 117 22.52 -15.73 2.55
C ALA A 117 23.43 -16.39 3.61
N ASN A 118 24.55 -17.01 3.16
CA ASN A 118 25.51 -17.64 4.08
C ASN A 118 26.29 -16.66 4.97
N THR A 119 26.15 -15.36 4.73
CA THR A 119 26.64 -14.27 5.58
C THR A 119 25.68 -13.98 6.74
N SER A 120 24.79 -14.89 7.02
CA SER A 120 23.52 -14.72 7.72
C SER A 120 23.59 -14.27 9.16
N ASP A 121 24.61 -14.69 9.93
CA ASP A 121 24.56 -14.41 11.38
C ASP A 121 24.70 -12.91 11.69
N VAL A 122 25.52 -12.20 10.92
CA VAL A 122 25.73 -10.75 11.10
C VAL A 122 24.57 -9.96 10.53
N LEU A 123 24.01 -10.38 9.37
CA LEU A 123 22.88 -9.69 8.74
C LEU A 123 21.59 -9.92 9.51
N VAL A 124 21.30 -11.14 9.94
CA VAL A 124 20.09 -11.48 10.70
C VAL A 124 20.05 -10.77 12.05
N HIS A 125 21.19 -10.69 12.76
CA HIS A 125 21.22 -9.94 14.01
C HIS A 125 21.00 -8.43 13.79
N LYS A 126 21.58 -7.87 12.74
CA LYS A 126 21.37 -6.45 12.39
C LYS A 126 19.92 -6.19 11.94
N GLU A 127 19.32 -7.11 11.20
CA GLU A 127 17.91 -7.00 10.80
C GLU A 127 16.98 -6.90 12.02
N ALA A 128 17.22 -7.68 13.06
CA ALA A 128 16.46 -7.60 14.31
C ALA A 128 16.55 -6.21 15.00
N GLU A 129 17.69 -5.52 14.88
CA GLU A 129 17.86 -4.14 15.39
C GLU A 129 17.01 -3.10 14.63
N TRP A 130 16.60 -3.41 13.40
CA TRP A 130 15.81 -2.54 12.52
C TRP A 130 14.33 -2.91 12.47
N ALA A 131 13.97 -4.09 12.95
CA ALA A 131 12.60 -4.61 12.87
C ALA A 131 11.57 -3.67 13.49
N GLU A 132 11.93 -2.91 14.53
CA GLU A 132 11.05 -1.94 15.17
C GLU A 132 10.68 -0.79 14.22
N VAL A 133 11.65 -0.23 13.49
CA VAL A 133 11.44 0.86 12.53
C VAL A 133 10.47 0.40 11.44
N TYR A 134 10.74 -0.74 10.81
CA TYR A 134 9.88 -1.29 9.76
C TYR A 134 8.48 -1.64 10.26
N THR A 135 8.37 -2.24 11.46
CA THR A 135 7.05 -2.59 12.02
C THR A 135 6.23 -1.37 12.43
N GLN A 136 6.86 -0.26 12.79
CA GLN A 136 6.17 1.02 13.01
C GLN A 136 5.61 1.56 11.69
N MET A 137 6.40 1.64 10.61
CA MET A 137 5.95 2.07 9.28
C MET A 137 4.83 1.15 8.75
N LEU A 138 4.98 -0.18 8.84
CA LEU A 138 3.95 -1.13 8.43
C LEU A 138 2.67 -1.05 9.29
N SER A 139 2.77 -0.56 10.52
CA SER A 139 1.60 -0.31 11.35
C SER A 139 0.84 0.96 10.93
N LEU A 140 1.54 1.96 10.40
CA LEU A 140 0.93 3.10 9.72
C LEU A 140 0.29 2.63 8.40
N SER A 141 0.95 1.77 7.63
CA SER A 141 0.40 1.19 6.40
C SER A 141 -0.90 0.41 6.67
N ASP A 142 -1.02 -0.36 7.77
CA ASP A 142 -2.27 -1.01 8.17
C ASP A 142 -3.40 0.02 8.36
N GLN A 143 -3.11 1.16 9.01
CA GLN A 143 -4.08 2.22 9.23
C GLN A 143 -4.47 2.91 7.91
N THR A 144 -3.50 3.19 7.06
CA THR A 144 -3.70 3.85 5.77
C THR A 144 -4.53 2.97 4.82
N LEU A 145 -4.22 1.67 4.72
CA LEU A 145 -5.00 0.69 3.96
C LEU A 145 -6.46 0.59 4.47
N SER A 146 -6.65 0.64 5.79
CA SER A 146 -8.00 0.70 6.38
C SER A 146 -8.75 1.97 6.01
N LYS A 147 -8.07 3.13 5.93
CA LYS A 147 -8.68 4.39 5.48
C LYS A 147 -9.03 4.34 3.99
N LEU A 148 -8.19 3.75 3.15
CA LEU A 148 -8.50 3.53 1.73
C LEU A 148 -9.76 2.64 1.55
N GLN A 149 -9.90 1.56 2.31
CA GLN A 149 -11.12 0.73 2.28
C GLN A 149 -12.36 1.53 2.68
N GLN A 150 -12.27 2.36 3.72
CA GLN A 150 -13.34 3.26 4.12
C GLN A 150 -13.67 4.28 3.01
N MET A 151 -12.64 4.83 2.36
CA MET A 151 -12.78 5.80 1.26
C MET A 151 -13.50 5.19 0.05
N LEU A 152 -13.11 3.98 -0.36
CA LEU A 152 -13.77 3.23 -1.47
C LEU A 152 -15.21 2.83 -1.13
N SER A 153 -15.55 2.72 0.16
CA SER A 153 -16.92 2.42 0.63
C SER A 153 -17.73 3.66 1.00
N ALA A 154 -17.13 4.85 1.04
CA ALA A 154 -17.79 6.10 1.43
C ALA A 154 -18.96 6.47 0.50
N ASN A 155 -19.93 7.20 1.04
CA ASN A 155 -21.15 7.54 0.30
C ASN A 155 -21.28 9.05 0.00
N ASN A 156 -20.35 9.87 0.48
CA ASN A 156 -20.37 11.32 0.28
C ASN A 156 -18.96 11.90 0.18
N VAL A 157 -18.84 12.98 -0.57
CA VAL A 157 -17.56 13.66 -0.85
C VAL A 157 -16.87 14.22 0.41
N PRO A 158 -17.56 14.88 1.34
CA PRO A 158 -16.92 15.36 2.56
C PRO A 158 -16.19 14.25 3.34
N GLN A 159 -16.77 13.06 3.41
CA GLN A 159 -16.13 11.89 4.05
C GLN A 159 -14.88 11.44 3.28
N ILE A 160 -14.93 11.41 1.95
CA ILE A 160 -13.78 11.05 1.10
C ILE A 160 -12.64 12.04 1.31
N LEU A 161 -12.92 13.36 1.29
CA LEU A 161 -11.92 14.37 1.52
C LEU A 161 -11.32 14.35 2.94
N GLN A 162 -12.13 14.00 3.94
CA GLN A 162 -11.65 13.81 5.30
C GLN A 162 -10.70 12.61 5.41
N LEU A 163 -11.06 11.47 4.80
CA LEU A 163 -10.23 10.26 4.80
C LEU A 163 -8.91 10.49 4.04
N ARG A 164 -8.94 11.22 2.92
CA ARG A 164 -7.72 11.61 2.20
C ARG A 164 -6.76 12.37 3.11
N LYS A 165 -7.27 13.33 3.88
CA LYS A 165 -6.48 14.12 4.81
C LYS A 165 -5.90 13.30 5.97
N GLU A 166 -6.63 12.29 6.41
CA GLU A 166 -6.15 11.34 7.43
C GLU A 166 -5.06 10.42 6.86
N ILE A 167 -5.12 10.05 5.58
CA ILE A 167 -4.09 9.29 4.86
C ILE A 167 -2.81 10.11 4.73
N GLU A 168 -2.89 11.36 4.26
CA GLU A 168 -1.76 12.30 4.19
C GLU A 168 -1.04 12.44 5.55
N THR A 169 -1.79 12.60 6.64
CA THR A 169 -1.19 12.68 7.98
C THR A 169 -0.49 11.39 8.40
N LEU A 170 -0.92 10.22 7.95
CA LEU A 170 -0.26 8.94 8.24
C LEU A 170 1.00 8.75 7.39
N GLU A 171 0.99 9.20 6.15
CA GLU A 171 2.16 9.22 5.27
C GLU A 171 3.23 10.17 5.83
N GLU A 172 2.89 11.42 6.20
CA GLU A 172 3.82 12.36 6.86
C GLU A 172 4.47 11.75 8.12
N GLN A 173 3.74 10.96 8.92
CA GLN A 173 4.30 10.23 10.05
C GLN A 173 5.25 9.11 9.60
N GLY A 174 4.99 8.46 8.47
CA GLY A 174 5.87 7.48 7.84
C GLY A 174 7.18 8.10 7.40
N ASP A 175 7.12 9.25 6.74
CA ASP A 175 8.27 10.05 6.34
C ASP A 175 9.18 10.40 7.53
N ASP A 176 8.59 10.87 8.63
CA ASP A 176 9.34 11.18 9.87
C ASP A 176 10.08 9.94 10.41
N ILE A 177 9.45 8.76 10.38
CA ILE A 177 10.07 7.50 10.81
C ILE A 177 11.17 7.06 9.83
N LYS A 178 10.95 7.19 8.53
CA LYS A 178 11.94 6.92 7.48
C LYS A 178 13.19 7.79 7.66
N ASP A 179 12.99 9.10 7.82
CA ASP A 179 14.10 10.05 7.99
C ASP A 179 14.90 9.77 9.26
N ALA A 180 14.24 9.49 10.39
CA ALA A 180 14.91 9.05 11.61
C ALA A 180 15.66 7.72 11.40
N GLY A 181 15.12 6.80 10.60
CA GLY A 181 15.76 5.57 10.17
C GLY A 181 17.04 5.83 9.38
N PHE A 182 17.00 6.76 8.42
CA PHE A 182 18.19 7.17 7.67
C PHE A 182 19.24 7.83 8.54
N ASP A 183 18.87 8.74 9.42
CA ASP A 183 19.81 9.36 10.37
C ASP A 183 20.53 8.29 11.22
N LYS A 184 19.80 7.30 11.71
CA LYS A 184 20.36 6.14 12.40
C LYS A 184 21.30 5.34 11.49
N LEU A 185 20.89 5.05 10.24
CA LEU A 185 21.68 4.30 9.28
C LEU A 185 23.03 4.99 8.97
N TYR A 186 22.99 6.30 8.71
CA TYR A 186 24.19 7.09 8.47
C TYR A 186 25.11 7.17 9.70
N SER A 187 24.55 7.25 10.91
CA SER A 187 25.33 7.29 12.15
C SER A 187 26.17 6.02 12.39
N VAL A 188 25.74 4.88 11.87
CA VAL A 188 26.43 3.58 12.02
C VAL A 188 27.12 3.11 10.73
N ALA A 189 27.05 3.89 9.65
CA ALA A 189 27.49 3.50 8.30
C ALA A 189 28.96 3.01 8.24
N SER A 190 29.88 3.61 9.02
CA SER A 190 31.28 3.22 9.05
C SER A 190 31.51 1.81 9.61
N GLY A 191 30.57 1.25 10.36
CA GLY A 191 30.61 -0.10 10.92
C GLY A 191 29.85 -1.14 10.10
N LEU A 192 29.22 -0.73 8.98
CA LEU A 192 28.44 -1.60 8.13
C LEU A 192 29.21 -2.03 6.89
N HIS A 193 29.03 -3.28 6.47
CA HIS A 193 29.42 -3.70 5.14
C HIS A 193 28.50 -3.06 4.09
N PHE A 194 29.01 -2.78 2.88
CA PHE A 194 28.24 -2.15 1.79
C PHE A 194 26.88 -2.83 1.56
N LEU A 195 26.84 -4.17 1.57
CA LEU A 195 25.58 -4.91 1.37
C LEU A 195 24.57 -4.63 2.48
N GLN A 196 25.00 -4.48 3.73
CA GLN A 196 24.12 -4.15 4.86
C GLN A 196 23.55 -2.74 4.71
N PHE A 197 24.43 -1.76 4.41
CA PHE A 197 23.99 -0.38 4.20
C PHE A 197 22.98 -0.30 3.05
N TYR A 198 23.30 -0.94 1.92
CA TYR A 198 22.37 -0.98 0.76
C TYR A 198 21.04 -1.63 1.12
N HIS A 199 21.08 -2.79 1.78
CA HIS A 199 19.86 -3.52 2.17
C HIS A 199 18.97 -2.68 3.10
N PHE A 200 19.52 -2.10 4.18
CA PHE A 200 18.73 -1.28 5.10
C PHE A 200 18.20 -0.02 4.46
N SER A 201 18.99 0.63 3.61
CA SER A 201 18.53 1.79 2.83
C SER A 201 17.37 1.44 1.91
N GLU A 202 17.50 0.34 1.16
CA GLU A 202 16.44 -0.13 0.24
C GLU A 202 15.16 -0.53 1.00
N MET A 203 15.32 -1.22 2.14
CA MET A 203 14.18 -1.61 2.98
C MET A 203 13.45 -0.39 3.55
N LEU A 204 14.16 0.68 3.97
CA LEU A 204 13.54 1.93 4.44
C LEU A 204 12.72 2.57 3.33
N HIS A 205 13.31 2.80 2.15
CA HIS A 205 12.60 3.38 1.01
C HIS A 205 11.39 2.55 0.61
N LYS A 206 11.56 1.23 0.45
CA LYS A 206 10.47 0.36 -0.02
C LYS A 206 9.35 0.17 0.99
N THR A 207 9.64 0.31 2.29
CA THR A 207 8.56 0.27 3.30
C THR A 207 7.75 1.57 3.26
N ASP A 208 8.38 2.68 2.99
CA ASP A 208 7.76 3.97 2.79
C ASP A 208 6.91 4.02 1.50
N ASP A 209 7.42 3.47 0.38
CA ASP A 209 6.68 3.37 -0.89
C ASP A 209 5.27 2.76 -0.74
N ILE A 210 5.00 2.01 0.35
CA ILE A 210 3.65 1.50 0.65
C ILE A 210 2.73 2.65 1.09
N LEU A 211 3.22 3.57 1.91
CA LEU A 211 2.47 4.73 2.40
C LEU A 211 2.26 5.74 1.28
N ASP A 212 3.31 6.05 0.53
CA ASP A 212 3.27 6.90 -0.67
C ASP A 212 2.24 6.38 -1.67
N GLY A 213 2.28 5.09 -1.99
CA GLY A 213 1.31 4.47 -2.91
C GLY A 213 -0.14 4.53 -2.41
N CYS A 214 -0.34 4.50 -1.10
CA CYS A 214 -1.67 4.69 -0.51
C CYS A 214 -2.14 6.15 -0.61
N GLU A 215 -1.25 7.11 -0.40
CA GLU A 215 -1.56 8.54 -0.57
C GLU A 215 -1.88 8.83 -2.03
N ASP A 216 -1.03 8.46 -2.98
CA ASP A 216 -1.22 8.60 -4.41
C ASP A 216 -2.58 8.04 -4.87
N LEU A 217 -2.91 6.83 -4.43
CA LEU A 217 -4.21 6.22 -4.73
C LEU A 217 -5.37 7.04 -4.16
N SER A 218 -5.22 7.59 -2.95
CA SER A 218 -6.25 8.43 -2.33
C SER A 218 -6.51 9.71 -3.13
N ASP A 219 -5.47 10.31 -3.69
CA ASP A 219 -5.55 11.51 -4.53
C ASP A 219 -6.25 11.24 -5.86
N VAL A 220 -5.95 10.10 -6.49
CA VAL A 220 -6.65 9.66 -7.70
C VAL A 220 -8.13 9.40 -7.42
N ILE A 221 -8.48 8.77 -6.29
CA ILE A 221 -9.88 8.58 -5.87
C ILE A 221 -10.59 9.94 -5.71
N VAL A 222 -9.96 10.94 -5.08
CA VAL A 222 -10.51 12.30 -4.99
C VAL A 222 -10.72 12.91 -6.38
N SER A 223 -9.76 12.73 -7.29
CA SER A 223 -9.86 13.21 -8.66
C SER A 223 -11.05 12.59 -9.40
N ILE A 224 -11.25 11.27 -9.30
CA ILE A 224 -12.40 10.56 -9.87
C ILE A 224 -13.71 11.15 -9.32
N VAL A 225 -13.83 11.26 -8.00
CA VAL A 225 -15.04 11.72 -7.32
C VAL A 225 -15.40 13.15 -7.70
N THR A 226 -14.41 14.05 -7.76
CA THR A 226 -14.63 15.46 -8.13
C THR A 226 -14.95 15.65 -9.60
N SER A 227 -14.47 14.76 -10.47
CA SER A 227 -14.79 14.76 -11.91
C SER A 227 -16.23 14.35 -12.21
N ILE A 228 -16.83 13.48 -11.38
CA ILE A 228 -18.23 13.03 -11.52
C ILE A 228 -19.23 14.13 -11.11
N LEU A 229 -18.81 15.07 -10.27
CA LEU A 229 -19.67 16.14 -9.74
C LEU A 229 -19.75 17.38 -10.65
N LYS A 230 -18.89 17.48 -11.65
CA LYS A 230 -18.89 18.57 -12.65
C LYS A 230 -19.83 18.26 -13.79
#